data_f3fcbcabd486cd4dc211e332c78ab81c
#
_entry.id   f3fcbcabd486cd4dc211e332c78ab81c
#
_cell.length_a   1.000
_cell.length_b   1.000
_cell.length_c   1.000
_cell.angle_alpha   90.00
_cell.angle_beta   90.00
_cell.angle_gamma   90.00
#
_symmetry.space_group_name_H-M   'P 1'
#
loop_
_entity.id
_entity.type
_entity.pdbx_description
1 polymer ?
#
loop_
_entity_poly.entity_id
_entity_poly.type
_entity_poly.pdbx_seq_one_letter_code
_entity_poly.pdbx_strand_id
1 'polypeptide(L)'
;MTGQVGVIYLLCFTQPYRHARHYIGWTEDLLDRLDRHAAGHGARLIEVITHAGIGFTLVRICEGTRRRERAIKNAGGAVRYCPACIPHPRNGRWGPLPADLTPRIYPNPAGRR
;
A
#
# COMPACT_ATOMS: atom_id res chain seq x y z
N MET A 1 24.91 4.99 10.55
CA MET A 1 24.46 5.37 9.26
C MET A 1 22.96 5.39 9.13
N THR A 2 22.46 6.45 8.73
CA THR A 2 21.03 6.54 8.59
C THR A 2 20.58 5.81 7.34
N GLY A 3 19.38 5.33 7.37
CA GLY A 3 18.81 4.69 6.22
C GLY A 3 18.46 5.69 5.14
N GLN A 4 18.28 5.19 3.95
CA GLN A 4 17.91 6.01 2.82
C GLN A 4 16.45 6.40 2.93
N VAL A 5 16.15 7.64 2.63
CA VAL A 5 14.78 8.13 2.65
C VAL A 5 14.09 7.77 1.34
N GLY A 6 12.90 7.27 1.45
CA GLY A 6 12.07 6.94 0.31
C GLY A 6 10.63 7.24 0.64
N VAL A 7 9.71 6.47 0.06
CA VAL A 7 8.29 6.64 0.27
C VAL A 7 7.72 5.41 0.96
N ILE A 8 7.01 5.64 2.05
CA ILE A 8 6.24 4.61 2.73
C ILE A 8 4.81 4.74 2.19
N TYR A 9 4.20 3.64 1.80
CA TYR A 9 2.88 3.70 1.19
C TYR A 9 1.96 2.66 1.82
N LEU A 10 0.66 2.99 1.80
CA LEU A 10 -0.37 2.13 2.35
C LEU A 10 -1.33 1.76 1.23
N LEU A 11 -1.50 0.47 1.03
CA LEU A 11 -2.45 -0.06 0.06
C LEU A 11 -3.64 -0.65 0.78
N CYS A 12 -4.83 -0.47 0.20
CA CYS A 12 -6.05 -1.08 0.71
C CYS A 12 -6.57 -2.02 -0.36
N PHE A 13 -6.84 -3.27 0.00
CA PHE A 13 -7.31 -4.27 -0.95
C PHE A 13 -8.80 -4.08 -1.21
N THR A 14 -9.24 -4.43 -2.41
CA THR A 14 -10.65 -4.30 -2.77
C THR A 14 -11.52 -5.22 -1.94
N GLN A 15 -10.95 -6.29 -1.40
CA GLN A 15 -11.61 -7.16 -0.45
C GLN A 15 -10.53 -7.82 0.39
N PRO A 16 -10.86 -8.29 1.58
CA PRO A 16 -9.83 -8.92 2.40
C PRO A 16 -9.41 -10.27 1.84
N TYR A 17 -8.16 -10.62 2.08
CA TYR A 17 -7.65 -11.95 1.81
C TYR A 17 -7.32 -12.53 3.17
N ARG A 18 -8.11 -13.49 3.63
CA ARG A 18 -8.03 -14.01 4.98
C ARG A 18 -8.14 -12.85 5.97
N HIS A 19 -7.11 -12.58 6.76
CA HIS A 19 -7.14 -11.48 7.71
C HIS A 19 -6.51 -10.21 7.17
N ALA A 20 -5.94 -10.27 5.97
CA ALA A 20 -5.20 -9.13 5.43
C ALA A 20 -6.09 -8.26 4.56
N ARG A 21 -6.08 -6.96 4.81
CA ARG A 21 -6.77 -5.99 3.97
C ARG A 21 -5.85 -4.86 3.53
N HIS A 22 -4.70 -4.74 4.17
CA HIS A 22 -3.79 -3.64 3.89
C HIS A 22 -2.37 -4.13 3.72
N TYR A 23 -1.59 -3.36 3.00
CA TYR A 23 -0.17 -3.62 2.86
C TYR A 23 0.58 -2.31 3.02
N ILE A 24 1.63 -2.32 3.81
CA ILE A 24 2.50 -1.17 4.00
C ILE A 24 3.86 -1.54 3.41
N GLY A 25 4.37 -0.68 2.54
CA GLY A 25 5.65 -0.94 1.90
C GLY A 25 6.51 0.31 1.85
N TRP A 26 7.75 0.12 1.40
CA TRP A 26 8.70 1.20 1.24
C TRP A 26 9.35 1.07 -0.12
N THR A 27 9.58 2.20 -0.77
CA THR A 27 10.25 2.20 -2.07
C THR A 27 10.90 3.54 -2.32
N GLU A 28 11.91 3.53 -3.18
CA GLU A 28 12.52 4.75 -3.66
C GLU A 28 11.79 5.27 -4.90
N ASP A 29 11.02 4.40 -5.54
CA ASP A 29 10.30 4.75 -6.77
C ASP A 29 8.89 4.22 -6.68
N LEU A 30 7.98 5.08 -6.25
CA LEU A 30 6.59 4.68 -5.98
C LEU A 30 5.87 4.18 -7.22
N LEU A 31 5.99 4.89 -8.33
CA LEU A 31 5.27 4.50 -9.54
C LEU A 31 5.73 3.16 -10.07
N ASP A 32 7.04 2.94 -10.08
CA ASP A 32 7.58 1.66 -10.50
C ASP A 32 7.11 0.54 -9.59
N ARG A 33 7.12 0.78 -8.28
CA ARG A 33 6.71 -0.24 -7.33
C ARG A 33 5.23 -0.58 -7.48
N LEU A 34 4.39 0.43 -7.72
CA LEU A 34 2.97 0.17 -7.92
C LEU A 34 2.73 -0.64 -9.18
N ASP A 35 3.51 -0.36 -10.24
CA ASP A 35 3.42 -1.15 -11.46
C ASP A 35 3.82 -2.60 -11.22
N ARG A 36 4.88 -2.82 -10.44
CA ARG A 36 5.30 -4.17 -10.10
C ARG A 36 4.24 -4.90 -9.29
N HIS A 37 3.64 -4.20 -8.33
CA HIS A 37 2.56 -4.78 -7.54
C HIS A 37 1.36 -5.12 -8.42
N ALA A 38 1.01 -4.25 -9.35
CA ALA A 38 -0.11 -4.50 -10.26
C ALA A 38 0.16 -5.72 -11.13
N ALA A 39 1.43 -6.01 -11.41
CA ALA A 39 1.82 -7.18 -12.17
C ALA A 39 1.97 -8.44 -11.30
N GLY A 40 1.71 -8.31 -10.00
CA GLY A 40 1.78 -9.46 -9.10
C GLY A 40 3.16 -9.73 -8.54
N HIS A 41 4.02 -8.71 -8.55
CA HIS A 41 5.40 -8.86 -8.07
C HIS A 41 5.68 -7.91 -6.92
N GLY A 42 6.82 -8.07 -6.31
CA GLY A 42 7.32 -7.13 -5.33
C GLY A 42 7.17 -7.57 -3.88
N ALA A 43 6.10 -8.24 -3.53
CA ALA A 43 5.88 -8.70 -2.17
C ALA A 43 5.02 -9.95 -2.22
N ARG A 44 5.28 -10.86 -1.27
CA ARG A 44 4.56 -12.13 -1.24
C ARG A 44 3.05 -11.93 -1.09
N LEU A 45 2.64 -11.06 -0.19
CA LEU A 45 1.21 -10.84 0.02
C LEU A 45 0.55 -10.27 -1.25
N ILE A 46 1.23 -9.36 -1.92
CA ILE A 46 0.71 -8.77 -3.15
C ILE A 46 0.59 -9.85 -4.24
N GLU A 47 1.57 -10.72 -4.33
CA GLU A 47 1.54 -11.84 -5.25
C GLU A 47 0.30 -12.70 -5.01
N VAL A 48 0.06 -13.02 -3.75
CA VAL A 48 -1.05 -13.89 -3.37
C VAL A 48 -2.39 -13.26 -3.69
N ILE A 49 -2.59 -11.98 -3.33
CA ILE A 49 -3.87 -11.35 -3.61
C ILE A 49 -4.10 -11.17 -5.10
N THR A 50 -3.03 -10.94 -5.85
CA THR A 50 -3.13 -10.79 -7.29
C THR A 50 -3.62 -12.10 -7.92
N HIS A 51 -3.07 -13.22 -7.49
CA HIS A 51 -3.52 -14.52 -7.97
C HIS A 51 -4.96 -14.82 -7.57
N ALA A 52 -5.39 -14.27 -6.44
CA ALA A 52 -6.76 -14.46 -5.98
C ALA A 52 -7.76 -13.53 -6.66
N GLY A 53 -7.29 -12.65 -7.54
CA GLY A 53 -8.19 -11.75 -8.23
C GLY A 53 -8.54 -10.49 -7.44
N ILE A 54 -7.78 -10.18 -6.42
CA ILE A 54 -8.03 -9.04 -5.56
C ILE A 54 -7.16 -7.86 -5.98
N GLY A 55 -7.78 -6.72 -6.21
CA GLY A 55 -7.05 -5.50 -6.56
C GLY A 55 -6.70 -4.69 -5.32
N PHE A 56 -6.06 -3.55 -5.53
CA PHE A 56 -5.69 -2.68 -4.42
C PHE A 56 -5.73 -1.21 -4.85
N THR A 57 -5.84 -0.34 -3.86
CA THR A 57 -5.84 1.10 -4.05
C THR A 57 -4.76 1.70 -3.16
N LEU A 58 -4.01 2.65 -3.70
CA LEU A 58 -3.07 3.43 -2.90
C LEU A 58 -3.87 4.45 -2.11
N VAL A 59 -3.77 4.42 -0.78
CA VAL A 59 -4.60 5.29 0.06
C VAL A 59 -3.82 6.31 0.88
N ARG A 60 -2.53 6.07 1.17
CA ARG A 60 -1.72 7.00 1.94
C ARG A 60 -0.26 6.87 1.54
N ILE A 61 0.48 7.96 1.65
CA ILE A 61 1.94 7.94 1.50
C ILE A 61 2.57 8.85 2.55
N CYS A 62 3.83 8.60 2.85
CA CYS A 62 4.64 9.53 3.62
C CYS A 62 6.11 9.25 3.32
N GLU A 63 6.95 10.24 3.55
CA GLU A 63 8.39 10.03 3.41
C GLU A 63 8.92 9.31 4.62
N GLY A 64 9.93 8.50 4.41
CA GLY A 64 10.57 7.81 5.52
C GLY A 64 11.58 6.79 5.07
N THR A 65 12.15 6.09 6.04
CA THR A 65 13.15 5.07 5.80
C THR A 65 12.52 3.69 5.93
N ARG A 66 13.22 2.66 5.50
CA ARG A 66 12.78 1.29 5.70
C ARG A 66 12.58 0.97 7.17
N ARG A 67 13.42 1.54 8.00
CA ARG A 67 13.31 1.34 9.45
C ARG A 67 11.99 1.88 9.96
N ARG A 68 11.60 3.06 9.47
CA ARG A 68 10.34 3.67 9.84
C ARG A 68 9.17 2.83 9.35
N GLU A 69 9.25 2.35 8.13
CA GLU A 69 8.21 1.51 7.55
C GLU A 69 8.02 0.25 8.39
N ARG A 70 9.12 -0.36 8.80
CA ARG A 70 9.04 -1.55 9.64
C ARG A 70 8.39 -1.26 10.99
N ALA A 71 8.72 -0.12 11.58
CA ALA A 71 8.11 0.27 12.83
C ALA A 71 6.60 0.46 12.69
N ILE A 72 6.17 1.07 11.59
CA ILE A 72 4.74 1.25 11.32
C ILE A 72 4.05 -0.09 11.14
N LYS A 73 4.67 -1.00 10.39
CA LYS A 73 4.11 -2.35 10.22
C LYS A 73 3.97 -3.08 11.54
N ASN A 74 5.00 -3.03 12.35
CA ASN A 74 5.00 -3.75 13.62
C ASN A 74 3.98 -3.19 14.60
N ALA A 75 3.66 -1.93 14.49
CA ALA A 75 2.65 -1.33 15.36
C ALA A 75 1.24 -1.82 15.03
N GLY A 76 1.03 -2.27 13.80
CA GLY A 76 -0.29 -2.74 13.37
C GLY A 76 -1.30 -1.63 13.23
N GLY A 77 -2.55 -2.00 13.06
CA GLY A 77 -3.64 -1.04 13.04
C GLY A 77 -3.72 -0.16 11.80
N ALA A 78 -3.29 -0.67 10.65
CA ALA A 78 -3.32 0.09 9.41
C ALA A 78 -4.73 0.62 9.09
N VAL A 79 -5.76 -0.08 9.49
CA VAL A 79 -7.14 0.33 9.22
C VAL A 79 -7.46 1.70 9.80
N ARG A 80 -6.81 2.08 10.89
CA ARG A 80 -7.05 3.39 11.53
C ARG A 80 -6.69 4.55 10.63
N TYR A 81 -5.83 4.31 9.64
CA TYR A 81 -5.33 5.35 8.76
C TYR A 81 -5.91 5.23 7.36
N CYS A 82 -6.80 4.28 7.13
CA CYS A 82 -7.31 4.02 5.80
C CYS A 82 -8.64 4.72 5.55
N PRO A 83 -8.67 5.74 4.68
CA PRO A 83 -9.91 6.46 4.40
C PRO A 83 -10.94 5.60 3.64
N ALA A 84 -10.49 4.52 3.03
CA ALA A 84 -11.40 3.63 2.32
C ALA A 84 -12.13 2.70 3.27
N CYS A 85 -11.61 2.49 4.47
CA CYS A 85 -12.20 1.54 5.42
C CYS A 85 -13.02 2.20 6.51
N ILE A 86 -12.64 3.39 6.94
CA ILE A 86 -13.36 4.07 8.03
C ILE A 86 -13.62 5.53 7.67
N PRO A 87 -14.72 6.09 8.17
CA PRO A 87 -15.12 7.46 7.79
C PRO A 87 -14.19 8.56 8.29
N HIS A 88 -13.59 8.36 9.46
CA HIS A 88 -12.73 9.38 10.05
C HIS A 88 -11.36 8.81 10.36
N PRO A 89 -10.54 8.55 9.34
CA PRO A 89 -9.24 7.94 9.58
C PRO A 89 -8.29 8.91 10.26
N ARG A 90 -7.37 8.35 11.04
CA ARG A 90 -6.31 9.14 11.62
C ARG A 90 -5.31 9.49 10.54
N ASN A 91 -4.68 10.63 10.67
CA ASN A 91 -3.64 11.01 9.72
C ASN A 91 -2.27 10.54 10.18
N GLY A 92 -1.97 10.68 11.45
CA GLY A 92 -0.65 10.33 11.95
C GLY A 92 0.42 11.05 11.16
N ARG A 93 1.36 10.29 10.64
CA ARG A 93 2.41 10.85 9.80
C ARG A 93 2.14 10.69 8.32
N TRP A 94 0.98 10.17 7.99
CA TRP A 94 0.62 9.96 6.61
C TRP A 94 0.21 11.28 5.96
N GLY A 95 0.72 11.51 4.77
CA GLY A 95 0.35 12.68 4.01
C GLY A 95 -0.77 12.40 3.03
N PRO A 96 -1.31 13.45 2.43
CA PRO A 96 -2.33 13.27 1.40
C PRO A 96 -1.71 12.72 0.13
N LEU A 97 -2.52 12.07 -0.68
CA LEU A 97 -2.05 11.59 -1.97
C LEU A 97 -1.92 12.74 -2.95
N PRO A 98 -0.90 12.70 -3.81
CA PRO A 98 -0.84 13.63 -4.93
C PRO A 98 -2.06 13.44 -5.83
N ALA A 99 -2.51 14.51 -6.46
CA ALA A 99 -3.71 14.47 -7.29
C ALA A 99 -3.61 13.45 -8.42
N ASP A 100 -2.42 13.27 -8.97
CA ASP A 100 -2.23 12.35 -10.09
C ASP A 100 -2.22 10.89 -9.68
N LEU A 101 -2.22 10.61 -8.38
CA LEU A 101 -2.21 9.22 -7.90
C LEU A 101 -3.55 8.78 -7.32
N THR A 102 -4.54 9.65 -7.27
CA THR A 102 -5.81 9.32 -6.64
C THR A 102 -6.97 9.41 -7.58
N PRO A 103 -8.01 8.73 -7.19
CA PRO A 103 -8.06 7.41 -6.60
C PRO A 103 -8.02 6.42 -7.73
N ARG A 104 -7.18 5.43 -7.60
CA ARG A 104 -7.01 4.47 -8.67
C ARG A 104 -6.99 3.07 -8.09
N ILE A 105 -7.78 2.19 -8.67
CA ILE A 105 -7.74 0.78 -8.32
C ILE A 105 -6.84 0.10 -9.31
N TYR A 106 -5.82 -0.58 -8.78
CA TYR A 106 -4.89 -1.30 -9.62
C TYR A 106 -5.45 -2.67 -9.94
N PRO A 107 -5.56 -3.01 -11.22
CA PRO A 107 -6.19 -4.25 -11.61
C PRO A 107 -5.30 -5.44 -11.34
N ASN A 108 -5.95 -6.56 -11.12
CA ASN A 108 -5.28 -7.82 -11.04
C ASN A 108 -4.89 -8.26 -12.44
N PRO A 109 -3.62 -8.55 -12.70
CA PRO A 109 -3.21 -8.98 -14.04
C PRO A 109 -3.98 -10.19 -14.55
N ALA A 110 -4.32 -11.11 -13.66
CA ALA A 110 -5.07 -12.30 -14.06
C ALA A 110 -6.47 -11.96 -14.54
N GLY A 111 -7.00 -10.84 -14.11
CA GLY A 111 -8.31 -10.40 -14.55
C GLY A 111 -8.31 -9.71 -15.88
N ARG A 112 -7.11 -9.50 -16.43
CA ARG A 112 -7.00 -8.84 -17.65
C ARG A 112 -7.09 -9.70 -18.77
N ARG A 113 -7.17 -10.53 -18.79
CA ARG A 113 -7.14 -11.22 -19.85
C ARG A 113 -7.82 -11.68 -20.15
#